data_a840a0e1ebdb7ed864c87b03dd859796
#
_entry.id   a840a0e1ebdb7ed864c87b03dd859796
#
_cell.length_a   1.000
_cell.length_b   1.000
_cell.length_c   1.000
_cell.angle_alpha   90.00
_cell.angle_beta   90.00
_cell.angle_gamma   90.00
#
_symmetry.space_group_name_H-M   'P 1'
#
loop_
_entity.id
_entity.type
_entity.pdbx_description
1 polymer ?
#
loop_
_entity_poly.entity_id
_entity_poly.type
_entity_poly.pdbx_seq_one_letter_code
_entity_poly.pdbx_strand_id
1 'polypeptide(L)'
;MLLAELLGPERVSLSLEASDKPSALLALSTLFVADGVDPDRVYRSLMARESLASTGVGSGVAIPHGRVPGLDGIRAALAIHHVGIPFDAVDGEHVHVLVAILAPEDRPSQHLKALAEVSRLLRRREVRERLLSAKSVAEVLAILG
;
A
#
# COMPACT_ATOMS: atom_id res chain seq x y z
N MET A 1 -16.98 3.44 -0.58
CA MET A 1 -15.69 3.17 -1.25
C MET A 1 -15.12 1.88 -0.69
N LEU A 2 -14.85 0.90 -1.56
CA LEU A 2 -14.25 -0.36 -1.15
C LEU A 2 -12.79 -0.38 -1.59
N LEU A 3 -11.91 -0.90 -0.74
CA LEU A 3 -10.48 -0.97 -1.08
C LEU A 3 -10.25 -1.78 -2.36
N ALA A 4 -11.00 -2.86 -2.57
CA ALA A 4 -10.89 -3.65 -3.79
C ALA A 4 -11.09 -2.82 -5.07
N GLU A 5 -11.98 -1.83 -5.02
CA GLU A 5 -12.22 -0.93 -6.16
C GLU A 5 -11.03 -0.02 -6.45
N LEU A 6 -10.31 0.37 -5.40
CA LEU A 6 -9.13 1.22 -5.54
C LEU A 6 -7.91 0.46 -6.04
N LEU A 7 -7.87 -0.85 -5.79
CA LEU A 7 -6.72 -1.69 -6.11
C LEU A 7 -6.62 -2.02 -7.60
N GLY A 8 -7.66 -2.62 -8.16
CA GLY A 8 -7.53 -3.25 -9.46
C GLY A 8 -6.55 -4.43 -9.43
N PRO A 9 -6.76 -5.46 -10.27
CA PRO A 9 -5.91 -6.67 -10.21
C PRO A 9 -4.45 -6.41 -10.59
N GLU A 10 -4.17 -5.40 -11.40
CA GLU A 10 -2.82 -5.07 -11.87
C GLU A 10 -1.95 -4.43 -10.78
N ARG A 11 -2.55 -4.01 -9.67
CA ARG A 11 -1.83 -3.38 -8.57
C ARG A 11 -1.76 -4.24 -7.31
N VAL A 12 -1.84 -5.56 -7.49
CA VAL A 12 -1.69 -6.52 -6.39
C VAL A 12 -0.48 -7.40 -6.66
N SER A 13 0.43 -7.47 -5.70
CA SER A 13 1.59 -8.36 -5.75
C SER A 13 1.54 -9.33 -4.56
N LEU A 14 1.50 -10.62 -4.84
CA LEU A 14 1.47 -11.65 -3.79
C LEU A 14 2.86 -11.94 -3.22
N SER A 15 3.92 -11.45 -3.87
CA SER A 15 5.29 -11.77 -3.52
C SER A 15 6.19 -10.61 -3.91
N LEU A 16 6.21 -9.58 -3.07
CA LEU A 16 7.01 -8.39 -3.32
C LEU A 16 8.49 -8.70 -3.18
N GLU A 17 9.28 -8.34 -4.18
CA GLU A 17 10.73 -8.48 -4.13
C GLU A 17 11.35 -7.22 -3.53
N ALA A 18 11.71 -7.29 -2.25
CA ALA A 18 12.32 -6.20 -1.53
C ALA A 18 12.97 -6.72 -0.26
N SER A 19 14.01 -6.06 0.22
CA SER A 19 14.71 -6.44 1.44
C SER A 19 14.70 -5.35 2.51
N ASP A 20 14.33 -4.13 2.14
CA ASP A 20 14.31 -2.98 3.04
C ASP A 20 13.23 -1.98 2.61
N LYS A 21 13.08 -0.93 3.39
CA LYS A 21 12.05 0.09 3.12
C LYS A 21 12.21 0.75 1.75
N PRO A 22 13.40 1.27 1.38
CA PRO A 22 13.54 1.92 0.06
C PRO A 22 13.22 0.99 -1.11
N SER A 23 13.71 -0.25 -1.08
CA SER A 23 13.42 -1.19 -2.17
C SER A 23 11.95 -1.59 -2.20
N ALA A 24 11.29 -1.67 -1.04
CA ALA A 24 9.85 -1.95 -0.98
C ALA A 24 9.04 -0.82 -1.59
N LEU A 25 9.37 0.43 -1.27
CA LEU A 25 8.67 1.59 -1.83
C LEU A 25 8.91 1.71 -3.33
N LEU A 26 10.10 1.37 -3.81
CA LEU A 26 10.38 1.37 -5.24
C LEU A 26 9.56 0.30 -5.97
N ALA A 27 9.52 -0.91 -5.42
CA ALA A 27 8.74 -2.00 -6.01
C ALA A 27 7.24 -1.68 -6.02
N LEU A 28 6.71 -1.10 -4.94
CA LEU A 28 5.32 -0.64 -4.89
C LEU A 28 5.04 0.40 -5.96
N SER A 29 5.98 1.33 -6.17
CA SER A 29 5.82 2.40 -7.16
C SER A 29 5.62 1.86 -8.57
N THR A 30 6.27 0.74 -8.92
CA THR A 30 6.12 0.14 -10.25
C THR A 30 4.73 -0.44 -10.50
N LEU A 31 3.97 -0.73 -9.45
CA LEU A 31 2.61 -1.27 -9.59
C LEU A 31 1.63 -0.23 -10.17
N PHE A 32 1.99 1.05 -10.17
CA PHE A 32 1.14 2.12 -10.70
C PHE A 32 1.45 2.49 -12.15
N VAL A 33 2.35 1.77 -12.81
CA VAL A 33 2.76 2.07 -14.19
C VAL A 33 1.56 2.08 -15.14
N ALA A 34 0.60 1.17 -14.94
CA ALA A 34 -0.60 1.08 -15.77
C ALA A 34 -1.48 2.34 -15.69
N ASP A 35 -1.32 3.17 -14.66
CA ASP A 35 -2.08 4.41 -14.51
C ASP A 35 -1.44 5.59 -15.24
N GLY A 36 -0.36 5.35 -15.97
CA GLY A 36 0.34 6.41 -16.71
C GLY A 36 1.16 7.34 -15.81
N VAL A 37 1.44 6.94 -14.57
CA VAL A 37 2.22 7.73 -13.62
C VAL A 37 3.67 7.28 -13.67
N ASP A 38 4.60 8.25 -13.64
CA ASP A 38 6.02 7.96 -13.60
C ASP A 38 6.38 7.26 -12.27
N PRO A 39 6.90 6.01 -12.28
CA PRO A 39 7.26 5.30 -11.05
C PRO A 39 8.26 6.06 -10.18
N ASP A 40 9.18 6.79 -10.78
CA ASP A 40 10.15 7.57 -10.04
C ASP A 40 9.49 8.70 -9.25
N ARG A 41 8.49 9.34 -9.84
CA ARG A 41 7.72 10.38 -9.17
C ARG A 41 6.90 9.80 -8.00
N VAL A 42 6.31 8.64 -8.21
CA VAL A 42 5.59 7.92 -7.14
C VAL A 42 6.55 7.59 -6.00
N TYR A 43 7.70 7.02 -6.31
CA TYR A 43 8.71 6.67 -5.31
C TYR A 43 9.12 7.89 -4.49
N ARG A 44 9.42 9.01 -5.14
CA ARG A 44 9.82 10.24 -4.43
C ARG A 44 8.72 10.76 -3.52
N SER A 45 7.46 10.67 -3.95
CA SER A 45 6.32 11.07 -3.14
C SER A 45 6.19 10.19 -1.89
N LEU A 46 6.28 8.87 -2.07
CA LEU A 46 6.19 7.92 -0.97
C LEU A 46 7.34 8.10 0.03
N MET A 47 8.56 8.28 -0.47
CA MET A 47 9.73 8.48 0.38
C MET A 47 9.67 9.80 1.13
N ALA A 48 9.20 10.86 0.51
CA ALA A 48 9.05 12.16 1.17
C ALA A 48 8.11 12.07 2.37
N ARG A 49 6.98 11.34 2.21
CA ARG A 49 6.06 11.13 3.33
C ARG A 49 6.69 10.24 4.40
N GLU A 50 7.36 9.18 4.00
CA GLU A 50 7.96 8.22 4.93
C GLU A 50 9.07 8.85 5.76
N SER A 51 9.79 9.83 5.20
CA SER A 51 10.87 10.52 5.92
C SER A 51 10.38 11.40 7.05
N LEU A 52 9.09 11.75 7.09
CA LEU A 52 8.50 12.53 8.17
C LEU A 52 8.22 11.65 9.39
N ALA A 53 7.68 10.47 9.16
CA ALA A 53 7.43 9.45 10.17
C ALA A 53 7.03 8.17 9.45
N SER A 54 7.38 7.01 10.01
CA SER A 54 7.06 5.75 9.38
C SER A 54 5.55 5.54 9.20
N THR A 55 5.15 5.00 8.06
CA THR A 55 3.78 4.57 7.80
C THR A 55 3.56 3.11 8.18
N GLY A 56 4.54 2.47 8.81
CA GLY A 56 4.38 1.17 9.45
C GLY A 56 3.56 1.32 10.72
N VAL A 57 2.31 0.88 10.67
CA VAL A 57 1.31 1.16 11.72
C VAL A 57 1.26 0.07 12.80
N GLY A 58 2.10 -0.94 12.68
CA GLY A 58 2.11 -2.07 13.60
C GLY A 58 1.37 -3.28 13.05
N SER A 59 1.47 -4.40 13.75
CA SER A 59 0.84 -5.67 13.37
C SER A 59 1.26 -6.18 11.99
N GLY A 60 2.47 -5.82 11.54
CA GLY A 60 3.00 -6.24 10.25
C GLY A 60 2.43 -5.49 9.05
N VAL A 61 1.83 -4.32 9.27
CA VAL A 61 1.18 -3.52 8.21
C VAL A 61 1.87 -2.18 8.01
N ALA A 62 2.04 -1.78 6.76
CA ALA A 62 2.45 -0.42 6.40
C ALA A 62 1.48 0.15 5.37
N ILE A 63 1.22 1.46 5.46
CA ILE A 63 0.33 2.16 4.54
C ILE A 63 1.07 3.36 3.96
N PRO A 64 2.09 3.10 3.09
CA PRO A 64 2.77 4.21 2.41
C PRO A 64 1.77 4.99 1.57
N HIS A 65 1.92 6.31 1.55
CA HIS A 65 0.97 7.13 0.77
C HIS A 65 1.61 8.42 0.33
N GLY A 66 1.00 9.03 -0.66
CA GLY A 66 1.48 10.28 -1.21
C GLY A 66 0.51 10.90 -2.19
N ARG A 67 0.79 12.13 -2.58
CA ARG A 67 0.03 12.86 -3.59
C ARG A 67 0.86 12.94 -4.86
N VAL A 68 0.22 12.69 -5.98
CA VAL A 68 0.90 12.68 -7.27
C VAL A 68 0.02 13.41 -8.30
N PRO A 69 0.56 14.38 -9.02
CA PRO A 69 -0.20 15.05 -10.08
C PRO A 69 -0.48 14.09 -11.23
N GLY A 70 -1.57 14.33 -11.96
CA GLY A 70 -1.92 13.54 -13.13
C GLY A 70 -2.86 12.38 -12.86
N LEU A 71 -3.20 12.11 -11.59
CA LEU A 71 -4.22 11.12 -11.26
C LEU A 71 -5.61 11.74 -11.32
N ASP A 72 -6.57 10.96 -11.79
CA ASP A 72 -7.98 11.38 -11.84
C ASP A 72 -8.80 10.89 -10.63
N GLY A 73 -8.18 10.17 -9.71
CA GLY A 73 -8.82 9.68 -8.51
C GLY A 73 -7.83 8.93 -7.62
N ILE A 74 -8.31 8.44 -6.50
CA ILE A 74 -7.50 7.64 -5.56
C ILE A 74 -7.17 6.29 -6.20
N ARG A 75 -5.92 5.86 -6.01
CA ARG A 75 -5.45 4.53 -6.45
C ARG A 75 -4.72 3.86 -5.29
N ALA A 76 -4.84 2.56 -5.20
CA ALA A 76 -4.15 1.77 -4.20
C ALA A 76 -3.41 0.61 -4.84
N ALA A 77 -2.30 0.22 -4.23
CA ALA A 77 -1.57 -1.00 -4.57
C ALA A 77 -1.36 -1.80 -3.29
N LEU A 78 -1.44 -3.11 -3.39
CA LEU A 78 -1.24 -4.00 -2.25
C LEU A 78 -0.15 -5.00 -2.56
N ALA A 79 0.75 -5.20 -1.61
CA ALA A 79 1.81 -6.19 -1.74
C ALA A 79 1.96 -7.00 -0.47
N ILE A 80 2.28 -8.27 -0.65
CA ILE A 80 2.58 -9.20 0.43
C ILE A 80 4.07 -9.51 0.42
N HIS A 81 4.69 -9.53 1.59
CA HIS A 81 6.08 -9.95 1.76
C HIS A 81 6.13 -10.99 2.87
N HIS A 82 6.31 -12.26 2.50
CA HIS A 82 6.16 -13.38 3.45
C HIS A 82 7.25 -13.42 4.52
N VAL A 83 8.45 -13.02 4.18
CA VAL A 83 9.58 -13.02 5.13
C VAL A 83 9.50 -11.85 6.11
N GLY A 84 9.04 -10.70 5.65
CA GLY A 84 8.96 -9.47 6.43
C GLY A 84 10.08 -8.50 6.10
N ILE A 85 9.77 -7.21 6.13
CA ILE A 85 10.68 -6.12 5.78
C ILE A 85 10.83 -5.19 6.98
N PRO A 86 12.05 -4.80 7.38
CA PRO A 86 12.22 -3.74 8.37
C PRO A 86 11.70 -2.42 7.79
N PHE A 87 10.82 -1.76 8.53
CA PHE A 87 10.11 -0.57 8.03
C PHE A 87 10.03 0.55 9.06
N ASP A 88 10.76 0.43 10.16
CA ASP A 88 10.71 1.36 11.28
C ASP A 88 9.29 1.55 11.82
N ALA A 89 8.51 0.47 11.83
CA ALA A 89 7.13 0.50 12.30
C ALA A 89 7.06 0.88 13.78
N VAL A 90 5.90 1.40 14.20
CA VAL A 90 5.71 1.90 15.57
C VAL A 90 5.94 0.83 16.64
N ASP A 91 5.70 -0.43 16.33
CA ASP A 91 5.92 -1.56 17.26
C ASP A 91 7.27 -2.27 17.06
N GLY A 92 8.10 -1.80 16.13
CA GLY A 92 9.38 -2.40 15.84
C GLY A 92 9.33 -3.71 15.08
N GLU A 93 8.15 -4.21 14.74
CA GLU A 93 7.99 -5.47 14.02
C GLU A 93 8.19 -5.30 12.51
N HIS A 94 8.59 -6.37 11.83
CA HIS A 94 8.71 -6.37 10.37
C HIS A 94 7.33 -6.28 9.72
N VAL A 95 7.29 -5.75 8.50
CA VAL A 95 6.06 -5.55 7.74
C VAL A 95 5.91 -6.66 6.71
N HIS A 96 4.70 -7.21 6.64
CA HIS A 96 4.34 -8.28 5.72
C HIS A 96 3.24 -7.89 4.74
N VAL A 97 2.42 -6.89 5.09
CA VAL A 97 1.35 -6.37 4.24
C VAL A 97 1.58 -4.88 4.02
N LEU A 98 1.68 -4.49 2.76
CA LEU A 98 1.87 -3.09 2.39
C LEU A 98 0.72 -2.65 1.48
N VAL A 99 0.07 -1.57 1.84
CA VAL A 99 -0.93 -0.94 0.98
C VAL A 99 -0.49 0.49 0.70
N ALA A 100 -0.11 0.75 -0.54
CA ALA A 100 0.26 2.09 -0.97
C ALA A 100 -0.97 2.82 -1.50
N ILE A 101 -1.14 4.07 -1.10
CA ILE A 101 -2.28 4.89 -1.53
C ILE A 101 -1.74 6.16 -2.19
N LEU A 102 -2.19 6.39 -3.42
CA LEU A 102 -1.89 7.61 -4.15
C LEU A 102 -3.16 8.41 -4.36
N ALA A 103 -3.05 9.72 -4.21
CA ALA A 103 -4.16 10.64 -4.39
C ALA A 103 -3.77 11.80 -5.29
N PRO A 104 -4.75 12.36 -6.05
CA PRO A 104 -4.54 13.64 -6.70
C PRO A 104 -4.29 14.73 -5.66
N GLU A 105 -3.55 15.77 -6.03
CA GLU A 105 -3.22 16.87 -5.11
C GLU A 105 -4.42 17.68 -4.68
N ASP A 106 -5.50 17.68 -5.46
CA ASP A 106 -6.69 18.49 -5.25
C ASP A 106 -7.81 17.79 -4.50
N ARG A 107 -7.55 16.60 -3.90
CA ARG A 107 -8.60 15.82 -3.23
C ARG A 107 -8.17 15.34 -1.83
N PRO A 108 -7.84 16.28 -0.92
CA PRO A 108 -7.34 15.90 0.41
C PRO A 108 -8.36 15.15 1.26
N SER A 109 -9.65 15.47 1.16
CA SER A 109 -10.69 14.78 1.94
C SER A 109 -10.84 13.32 1.52
N GLN A 110 -10.81 13.04 0.22
CA GLN A 110 -10.90 11.68 -0.28
C GLN A 110 -9.67 10.87 0.11
N HIS A 111 -8.50 11.49 0.08
CA HIS A 111 -7.25 10.86 0.49
C HIS A 111 -7.32 10.43 1.96
N LEU A 112 -7.74 11.34 2.84
CA LEU A 112 -7.87 11.06 4.27
C LEU A 112 -8.88 9.95 4.53
N LYS A 113 -9.99 9.95 3.82
CA LYS A 113 -11.03 8.93 3.94
C LYS A 113 -10.50 7.56 3.53
N ALA A 114 -9.75 7.49 2.43
CA ALA A 114 -9.15 6.23 1.96
C ALA A 114 -8.18 5.68 3.00
N LEU A 115 -7.32 6.52 3.56
CA LEU A 115 -6.38 6.11 4.61
C LEU A 115 -7.11 5.54 5.82
N ALA A 116 -8.19 6.18 6.25
CA ALA A 116 -8.97 5.73 7.39
C ALA A 116 -9.64 4.38 7.15
N GLU A 117 -10.18 4.17 5.96
CA GLU A 117 -10.83 2.90 5.60
C GLU A 117 -9.82 1.75 5.54
N VAL A 118 -8.67 1.98 4.92
CA VAL A 118 -7.60 0.97 4.83
C VAL A 118 -7.09 0.61 6.22
N SER A 119 -6.83 1.62 7.06
CA SER A 119 -6.40 1.39 8.44
C SER A 119 -7.38 0.54 9.21
N ARG A 120 -8.68 0.85 9.11
CA ARG A 120 -9.72 0.11 9.81
C ARG A 120 -9.79 -1.34 9.36
N LEU A 121 -9.72 -1.57 8.05
CA LEU A 121 -9.79 -2.91 7.48
C LEU A 121 -8.59 -3.77 7.89
N LEU A 122 -7.39 -3.21 7.80
CA LEU A 122 -6.15 -3.95 8.10
C LEU A 122 -5.87 -4.07 9.60
N ARG A 123 -6.64 -3.39 10.44
CA ARG A 123 -6.59 -3.59 11.89
C ARG A 123 -7.21 -4.93 12.28
N ARG A 124 -8.07 -5.49 11.45
CA ARG A 124 -8.73 -6.76 11.71
C ARG A 124 -7.75 -7.90 11.47
N ARG A 125 -7.48 -8.67 12.53
CA ARG A 125 -6.53 -9.78 12.48
C ARG A 125 -6.89 -10.82 11.42
N GLU A 126 -8.18 -11.16 11.32
CA GLU A 126 -8.65 -12.14 10.35
C GLU A 126 -8.36 -11.72 8.91
N VAL A 127 -8.47 -10.42 8.60
CA VAL A 127 -8.16 -9.89 7.27
C VAL A 127 -6.67 -10.07 6.98
N ARG A 128 -5.81 -9.70 7.93
CA ARG A 128 -4.36 -9.85 7.75
C ARG A 128 -3.97 -11.31 7.53
N GLU A 129 -4.52 -12.22 8.33
CA GLU A 129 -4.21 -13.65 8.21
C GLU A 129 -4.65 -14.21 6.86
N ARG A 130 -5.84 -13.82 6.40
CA ARG A 130 -6.36 -14.27 5.10
C ARG A 130 -5.51 -13.72 3.94
N LEU A 131 -5.08 -12.47 4.04
CA LEU A 131 -4.20 -11.88 3.01
C LEU A 131 -2.88 -12.65 2.92
N LEU A 132 -2.28 -12.99 4.06
CA LEU A 132 -1.01 -13.73 4.07
C LEU A 132 -1.16 -15.15 3.53
N SER A 133 -2.35 -15.72 3.57
CA SER A 133 -2.64 -17.05 3.06
C SER A 133 -3.15 -17.05 1.62
N ALA A 134 -3.42 -15.89 1.04
CA ALA A 134 -4.01 -15.79 -0.29
C ALA A 134 -3.07 -16.39 -1.35
N LYS A 135 -3.66 -17.14 -2.28
CA LYS A 135 -2.93 -17.84 -3.34
C LYS A 135 -3.10 -17.17 -4.70
N SER A 136 -3.98 -16.20 -4.81
CA SER A 136 -4.25 -15.51 -6.07
C SER A 136 -4.67 -14.06 -5.85
N VAL A 137 -4.54 -13.26 -6.89
CA VAL A 137 -5.03 -11.88 -6.88
C VAL A 137 -6.54 -11.83 -6.65
N ALA A 138 -7.28 -12.76 -7.26
CA ALA A 138 -8.73 -12.84 -7.07
C ALA A 138 -9.10 -13.07 -5.60
N GLU A 139 -8.36 -13.91 -4.88
CA GLU A 139 -8.59 -14.13 -3.45
C GLU A 139 -8.38 -12.85 -2.66
N VAL A 140 -7.30 -12.10 -2.97
CA VAL A 140 -7.02 -10.82 -2.29
C VAL A 140 -8.18 -9.85 -2.50
N LEU A 141 -8.64 -9.69 -3.72
CA LEU A 141 -9.75 -8.79 -4.01
C LEU A 141 -11.04 -9.21 -3.33
N ALA A 142 -11.30 -10.51 -3.24
CA ALA A 142 -12.47 -11.04 -2.54
C ALA A 142 -12.42 -10.77 -1.03
N ILE A 143 -11.25 -10.89 -0.42
CA ILE A 143 -11.06 -10.61 1.02
C ILE A 143 -11.38 -9.13 1.32
N LEU A 144 -11.01 -8.24 0.42
CA LEU A 144 -11.11 -6.79 0.62
C LEU A 144 -12.39 -6.17 0.05
N GLY A 145 -13.14 -6.95 -0.69
CA GLY A 145 -14.39 -6.51 -1.31
C GLY A 145 -15.59 -6.48 -0.40
#